data_fe29eadd88970e82af0a5567d003ff7f
#
_entry.id   fe29eadd88970e82af0a5567d003ff7f
#
_cell.length_a   1.000
_cell.length_b   1.000
_cell.length_c   1.000
_cell.angle_alpha   90.00
_cell.angle_beta   90.00
_cell.angle_gamma   90.00
#
_symmetry.space_group_name_H-M   'P 1'
#
loop_
_entity.id
_entity.type
_entity.pdbx_description
1 polymer ?
#
loop_
_entity_poly.entity_id
_entity_poly.type
_entity_poly.pdbx_seq_one_letter_code
_entity_poly.pdbx_strand_id
1 'polypeptide(L)'
;MPKSENEKPLGGKRENQKYKALLVAKYLMEFTDENHSCTANELIDYLKYEHGIEAERRSIYRDIAILRDEFGMDIDGGQGGRYRLLSRQFEFDDLRILAECVHAARFISASKAKELVSTIGELGSMYQAESLQHEVFLIDRVKSTQKGTLNIISTINAAMAKKQDGSPMNLRRSVLNT
;
A
#
# COMPACT_ATOMS: atom_id res chain seq x y z
N MET A 1 -14.46 -42.81 26.13
CA MET A 1 -13.65 -41.60 26.30
C MET A 1 -12.65 -41.57 25.16
N PRO A 2 -12.82 -40.80 24.08
CA PRO A 2 -11.81 -40.67 23.02
C PRO A 2 -10.77 -39.64 23.48
N LYS A 3 -9.52 -39.99 23.28
CA LYS A 3 -8.34 -39.16 23.55
C LYS A 3 -8.30 -37.98 22.59
N SER A 4 -8.09 -36.76 23.08
CA SER A 4 -7.80 -35.56 22.33
C SER A 4 -6.50 -35.80 21.55
N GLU A 5 -6.61 -35.80 20.21
CA GLU A 5 -5.46 -35.74 19.33
C GLU A 5 -4.84 -34.34 19.46
N ASN A 6 -3.62 -34.35 19.96
CA ASN A 6 -2.74 -33.21 20.04
C ASN A 6 -2.32 -32.87 18.61
N GLU A 7 -2.98 -31.93 17.97
CA GLU A 7 -2.53 -31.37 16.70
C GLU A 7 -1.18 -30.69 16.93
N LYS A 8 -0.11 -31.37 16.52
CA LYS A 8 1.21 -30.75 16.41
C LYS A 8 1.10 -29.65 15.38
N PRO A 9 1.61 -28.41 15.66
CA PRO A 9 1.65 -27.38 14.67
C PRO A 9 2.47 -27.87 13.46
N LEU A 10 1.83 -27.91 12.30
CA LEU A 10 2.46 -28.19 11.02
C LEU A 10 3.50 -27.09 10.75
N GLY A 11 4.76 -27.47 10.63
CA GLY A 11 5.81 -26.59 10.18
C GLY A 11 7.00 -26.59 11.13
N GLY A 12 7.95 -27.48 10.88
CA GLY A 12 9.24 -27.46 11.57
C GLY A 12 9.95 -26.12 11.33
N LYS A 13 10.83 -25.75 12.23
CA LYS A 13 11.68 -24.55 12.27
C LYS A 13 12.26 -24.04 10.93
N ARG A 14 12.22 -24.86 9.86
CA ARG A 14 12.75 -24.53 8.52
C ARG A 14 11.73 -23.96 7.54
N GLU A 15 10.45 -24.26 7.65
CA GLU A 15 9.43 -23.73 6.73
C GLU A 15 9.19 -22.24 6.91
N ASN A 16 9.16 -21.78 8.14
CA ASN A 16 8.96 -20.38 8.46
C ASN A 16 10.15 -19.47 8.08
N GLN A 17 11.34 -20.03 7.86
CA GLN A 17 12.52 -19.29 7.45
C GLN A 17 12.47 -18.82 5.98
N LYS A 18 11.65 -19.44 5.12
CA LYS A 18 11.60 -19.13 3.68
C LYS A 18 11.04 -17.73 3.40
N TYR A 19 10.11 -17.26 4.20
CA TYR A 19 9.50 -15.92 4.04
C TYR A 19 9.94 -14.90 5.08
N LYS A 20 10.94 -15.24 5.90
CA LYS A 20 11.48 -14.32 6.92
C LYS A 20 11.96 -13.01 6.31
N ALA A 21 12.71 -13.05 5.20
CA ALA A 21 13.16 -11.85 4.50
C ALA A 21 11.98 -10.99 4.00
N LEU A 22 10.89 -11.62 3.54
CA LEU A 22 9.68 -10.90 3.13
C LEU A 22 9.00 -10.21 4.31
N LEU A 23 9.00 -10.83 5.49
CA LEU A 23 8.47 -10.21 6.72
C LEU A 23 9.34 -9.05 7.19
N VAL A 24 10.67 -9.16 7.04
CA VAL A 24 11.59 -8.04 7.29
C VAL A 24 11.32 -6.90 6.31
N ALA A 25 11.13 -7.19 5.01
CA ALA A 25 10.76 -6.20 4.02
C ALA A 25 9.43 -5.52 4.37
N LYS A 26 8.40 -6.31 4.72
CA LYS A 26 7.10 -5.79 5.15
C LYS A 26 7.24 -4.84 6.34
N TYR A 27 8.00 -5.23 7.36
CA TYR A 27 8.25 -4.36 8.52
C TYR A 27 8.89 -3.04 8.11
N LEU A 28 9.95 -3.08 7.28
CA LEU A 28 10.63 -1.87 6.82
C LEU A 28 9.69 -0.97 6.01
N MET A 29 8.84 -1.54 5.17
CA MET A 29 7.87 -0.77 4.38
C MET A 29 6.77 -0.15 5.26
N GLU A 30 6.35 -0.80 6.31
CA GLU A 30 5.24 -0.37 7.16
C GLU A 30 5.69 0.57 8.29
N PHE A 31 6.81 0.26 8.93
CA PHE A 31 7.23 0.91 10.18
C PHE A 31 8.50 1.78 10.06
N THR A 32 9.02 2.01 8.87
CA THR A 32 10.18 2.88 8.68
C THR A 32 10.01 3.85 7.52
N ASP A 33 10.67 5.00 7.59
CA ASP A 33 10.76 6.02 6.55
C ASP A 33 12.02 6.89 6.78
N GLU A 34 12.15 8.04 6.10
CA GLU A 34 13.32 8.92 6.25
C GLU A 34 13.54 9.38 7.69
N ASN A 35 12.46 9.47 8.50
CA ASN A 35 12.48 9.98 9.87
C ASN A 35 12.42 8.86 10.92
N HIS A 36 11.91 7.69 10.54
CA HIS A 36 11.68 6.57 11.44
C HIS A 36 12.53 5.37 11.05
N SER A 37 13.32 4.88 12.00
CA SER A 37 14.24 3.76 11.80
C SER A 37 14.03 2.70 12.87
N CYS A 38 14.36 1.45 12.55
CA CYS A 38 14.31 0.33 13.49
C CYS A 38 15.70 -0.28 13.73
N THR A 39 15.82 -1.04 14.80
CA THR A 39 17.00 -1.83 15.12
C THR A 39 16.83 -3.30 14.71
N ALA A 40 17.93 -4.04 14.60
CA ALA A 40 17.85 -5.48 14.38
C ALA A 40 17.10 -6.23 15.50
N ASN A 41 17.12 -5.69 16.74
CA ASN A 41 16.37 -6.30 17.85
C ASN A 41 14.86 -6.12 17.67
N GLU A 42 14.40 -4.94 17.26
CA GLU A 42 12.98 -4.69 16.97
C GLU A 42 12.47 -5.61 15.85
N LEU A 43 13.28 -5.87 14.81
CA LEU A 43 12.96 -6.85 13.78
C LEU A 43 12.90 -8.29 14.31
N ILE A 44 13.82 -8.68 15.22
CA ILE A 44 13.79 -10.00 15.87
C ILE A 44 12.54 -10.15 16.73
N ASP A 45 12.20 -9.14 17.51
CA ASP A 45 11.02 -9.13 18.38
C ASP A 45 9.74 -9.20 17.55
N TYR A 46 9.62 -8.45 16.48
CA TYR A 46 8.50 -8.52 15.54
C TYR A 46 8.33 -9.94 14.94
N LEU A 47 9.41 -10.52 14.43
CA LEU A 47 9.38 -11.88 13.89
C LEU A 47 8.95 -12.92 14.92
N LYS A 48 9.42 -12.76 16.15
CA LYS A 48 9.12 -13.69 17.25
C LYS A 48 7.68 -13.55 17.73
N TYR A 49 7.23 -12.33 18.03
CA TYR A 49 5.94 -12.12 18.69
C TYR A 49 4.76 -12.17 17.70
N GLU A 50 4.93 -11.63 16.49
CA GLU A 50 3.84 -11.60 15.50
C GLU A 50 3.81 -12.85 14.62
N HIS A 51 4.96 -13.50 14.39
CA HIS A 51 5.07 -14.60 13.43
C HIS A 51 5.62 -15.91 14.00
N GLY A 52 6.01 -15.93 15.29
CA GLY A 52 6.57 -17.12 15.92
C GLY A 52 7.91 -17.59 15.33
N ILE A 53 8.64 -16.69 14.66
CA ILE A 53 9.91 -16.99 14.01
C ILE A 53 11.07 -16.55 14.91
N GLU A 54 11.88 -17.51 15.36
CA GLU A 54 13.13 -17.19 16.03
C GLU A 54 14.21 -16.81 15.00
N ALA A 55 14.82 -15.65 15.18
CA ALA A 55 15.88 -15.15 14.32
C ALA A 55 17.06 -14.63 15.14
N GLU A 56 18.27 -14.80 14.60
CA GLU A 56 19.50 -14.26 15.14
C GLU A 56 19.89 -12.97 14.39
N ARG A 57 20.59 -12.05 15.06
CA ARG A 57 21.05 -10.79 14.45
C ARG A 57 21.78 -10.99 13.13
N ARG A 58 22.71 -11.96 13.07
CA ARG A 58 23.47 -12.27 11.85
C ARG A 58 22.55 -12.68 10.71
N SER A 59 21.43 -13.35 11.02
CA SER A 59 20.42 -13.74 10.03
C SER A 59 19.66 -12.51 9.50
N ILE A 60 19.29 -11.56 10.37
CA ILE A 60 18.64 -10.30 9.96
C ILE A 60 19.57 -9.49 9.06
N TYR A 61 20.84 -9.37 9.38
CA TYR A 61 21.82 -8.66 8.53
C TYR A 61 21.93 -9.25 7.13
N ARG A 62 21.85 -10.57 7.02
CA ARG A 62 21.85 -11.28 5.74
C ARG A 62 20.57 -11.02 4.96
N ASP A 63 19.42 -11.05 5.63
CA ASP A 63 18.13 -10.77 4.98
C ASP A 63 18.11 -9.32 4.46
N ILE A 64 18.57 -8.34 5.24
CA ILE A 64 18.68 -6.94 4.82
C ILE A 64 19.62 -6.78 3.61
N ALA A 65 20.77 -7.47 3.61
CA ALA A 65 21.68 -7.47 2.46
C ALA A 65 20.99 -8.01 1.20
N ILE A 66 20.25 -9.13 1.30
CA ILE A 66 19.49 -9.68 0.18
C ILE A 66 18.43 -8.68 -0.32
N LEU A 67 17.68 -8.04 0.58
CA LEU A 67 16.66 -7.05 0.20
C LEU A 67 17.28 -5.86 -0.51
N ARG A 68 18.47 -5.41 -0.09
CA ARG A 68 19.20 -4.32 -0.72
C ARG A 68 19.82 -4.72 -2.06
N ASP A 69 20.55 -5.82 -2.08
CA ASP A 69 21.43 -6.18 -3.20
C ASP A 69 20.65 -6.89 -4.33
N GLU A 70 19.67 -7.74 -3.99
CA GLU A 70 18.92 -8.54 -4.97
C GLU A 70 17.53 -7.94 -5.30
N PHE A 71 16.87 -7.31 -4.33
CA PHE A 71 15.55 -6.72 -4.52
C PHE A 71 15.58 -5.21 -4.77
N GLY A 72 16.76 -4.58 -4.67
CA GLY A 72 16.94 -3.15 -4.96
C GLY A 72 16.22 -2.22 -3.97
N MET A 73 15.92 -2.69 -2.75
CA MET A 73 15.34 -1.83 -1.72
C MET A 73 16.39 -0.84 -1.21
N ASP A 74 16.08 0.44 -1.23
CA ASP A 74 16.96 1.50 -0.72
C ASP A 74 16.91 1.56 0.81
N ILE A 75 17.61 0.63 1.44
CA ILE A 75 17.67 0.50 2.89
C ILE A 75 18.94 1.17 3.40
N ASP A 76 18.80 2.30 4.09
CA ASP A 76 19.90 2.89 4.88
C ASP A 76 20.11 2.07 6.14
N GLY A 77 21.36 1.82 6.47
CA GLY A 77 21.64 1.09 7.68
C GLY A 77 23.10 0.66 7.82
N GLY A 78 23.54 0.61 9.06
CA GLY A 78 24.86 0.20 9.44
C GLY A 78 25.56 1.16 10.40
N GLN A 79 25.37 2.45 10.29
CA GLN A 79 25.84 3.38 11.32
C GLN A 79 24.88 3.37 12.51
N GLY A 80 25.37 2.91 13.67
CA GLY A 80 24.56 2.81 14.90
C GLY A 80 23.59 1.62 14.95
N GLY A 81 23.60 0.70 13.95
CA GLY A 81 22.75 -0.51 13.97
C GLY A 81 21.27 -0.25 13.76
N ARG A 82 20.90 0.87 13.17
CA ARG A 82 19.51 1.23 12.80
C ARG A 82 19.31 1.10 11.30
N TYR A 83 18.11 0.69 10.89
CA TYR A 83 17.71 0.47 9.51
C TYR A 83 16.45 1.26 9.19
N ARG A 84 16.38 1.81 7.98
CA ARG A 84 15.20 2.51 7.47
C ARG A 84 15.13 2.39 5.96
N LEU A 85 13.92 2.39 5.43
CA LEU A 85 13.67 2.46 4.00
C LEU A 85 13.66 3.93 3.58
N LEU A 86 14.58 4.32 2.67
CA LEU A 86 14.72 5.70 2.22
C LEU A 86 13.81 6.02 1.03
N SER A 87 13.80 5.18 -0.01
CA SER A 87 13.01 5.46 -1.19
C SER A 87 11.84 4.50 -1.37
N ARG A 88 10.75 5.03 -1.91
CA ARG A 88 9.50 4.34 -2.25
C ARG A 88 9.11 4.69 -3.68
N GLN A 89 8.09 4.03 -4.22
CA GLN A 89 7.53 4.39 -5.54
C GLN A 89 6.96 5.80 -5.57
N PHE A 90 6.43 6.26 -4.43
CA PHE A 90 5.92 7.62 -4.22
C PHE A 90 6.63 8.22 -3.02
N GLU A 91 7.18 9.41 -3.17
CA GLU A 91 7.65 10.22 -2.07
C GLU A 91 6.45 10.74 -1.24
N PHE A 92 6.67 11.12 0.00
CA PHE A 92 5.58 11.59 0.87
C PHE A 92 4.84 12.79 0.29
N ASP A 93 5.55 13.71 -0.37
CA ASP A 93 4.94 14.85 -1.04
C ASP A 93 4.06 14.45 -2.22
N ASP A 94 4.38 13.38 -2.95
CA ASP A 94 3.52 12.84 -4.01
C ASP A 94 2.21 12.31 -3.42
N LEU A 95 2.28 11.60 -2.30
CA LEU A 95 1.10 11.09 -1.59
C LEU A 95 0.20 12.23 -1.11
N ARG A 96 0.80 13.35 -0.64
CA ARG A 96 0.06 14.57 -0.25
C ARG A 96 -0.68 15.16 -1.43
N ILE A 97 0.01 15.33 -2.57
CA ILE A 97 -0.60 15.84 -3.80
C ILE A 97 -1.76 14.94 -4.25
N LEU A 98 -1.58 13.63 -4.26
CA LEU A 98 -2.64 12.67 -4.61
C LEU A 98 -3.84 12.79 -3.66
N ALA A 99 -3.61 12.87 -2.36
CA ALA A 99 -4.68 13.02 -1.37
C ALA A 99 -5.43 14.36 -1.53
N GLU A 100 -4.70 15.44 -1.79
CA GLU A 100 -5.31 16.76 -2.05
C GLU A 100 -6.15 16.75 -3.34
N CYS A 101 -5.68 16.11 -4.41
CA CYS A 101 -6.45 15.95 -5.64
C CYS A 101 -7.76 15.21 -5.41
N VAL A 102 -7.73 14.10 -4.64
CA VAL A 102 -8.94 13.36 -4.24
C VAL A 102 -9.88 14.24 -3.44
N HIS A 103 -9.32 15.03 -2.52
CA HIS A 103 -10.10 15.95 -1.69
C HIS A 103 -10.70 17.11 -2.48
N ALA A 104 -10.00 17.63 -3.47
CA ALA A 104 -10.47 18.75 -4.31
C ALA A 104 -11.56 18.30 -5.31
N ALA A 105 -11.62 17.03 -5.65
CA ALA A 105 -12.53 16.48 -6.63
C ALA A 105 -13.99 16.58 -6.17
N ARG A 106 -14.78 17.46 -6.81
CA ARG A 106 -16.17 17.72 -6.43
C ARG A 106 -17.12 16.55 -6.70
N PHE A 107 -16.74 15.66 -7.61
CA PHE A 107 -17.54 14.48 -7.96
C PHE A 107 -17.32 13.29 -7.00
N ILE A 108 -16.32 13.37 -6.10
CA ILE A 108 -16.05 12.34 -5.10
C ILE A 108 -16.78 12.72 -3.80
N SER A 109 -17.60 11.81 -3.27
CA SER A 109 -18.26 12.03 -1.98
C SER A 109 -17.24 12.07 -0.84
N ALA A 110 -17.56 12.74 0.26
CA ALA A 110 -16.68 12.84 1.43
C ALA A 110 -16.28 11.45 1.98
N SER A 111 -17.23 10.51 2.03
CA SER A 111 -16.95 9.14 2.47
C SER A 111 -15.95 8.41 1.55
N LYS A 112 -16.14 8.53 0.23
CA LYS A 112 -15.24 7.90 -0.75
C LYS A 112 -13.87 8.57 -0.77
N ALA A 113 -13.81 9.88 -0.58
CA ALA A 113 -12.54 10.59 -0.48
C ALA A 113 -11.73 10.12 0.74
N LYS A 114 -12.39 9.94 1.90
CA LYS A 114 -11.76 9.42 3.11
C LYS A 114 -11.17 8.01 2.89
N GLU A 115 -11.94 7.13 2.26
CA GLU A 115 -11.51 5.78 1.90
C GLU A 115 -10.28 5.81 0.98
N LEU A 116 -10.32 6.63 -0.09
CA LEU A 116 -9.21 6.76 -1.04
C LEU A 116 -7.96 7.33 -0.39
N VAL A 117 -8.08 8.34 0.46
CA VAL A 117 -6.93 8.91 1.20
C VAL A 117 -6.31 7.86 2.13
N SER A 118 -7.13 7.04 2.79
CA SER A 118 -6.62 5.93 3.60
C SER A 118 -5.81 4.94 2.75
N THR A 119 -6.33 4.57 1.58
CA THR A 119 -5.64 3.66 0.64
C THR A 119 -4.34 4.28 0.07
N ILE A 120 -4.34 5.59 -0.22
CA ILE A 120 -3.12 6.32 -0.61
C ILE A 120 -2.09 6.26 0.52
N GLY A 121 -2.51 6.40 1.77
CA GLY A 121 -1.63 6.30 2.94
C GLY A 121 -0.91 4.96 3.05
N GLU A 122 -1.54 3.85 2.62
CA GLU A 122 -0.93 2.51 2.62
C GLU A 122 0.30 2.38 1.68
N LEU A 123 0.51 3.34 0.77
CA LEU A 123 1.71 3.41 -0.07
C LEU A 123 2.92 3.98 0.67
N GLY A 124 2.70 4.67 1.79
CA GLY A 124 3.71 5.21 2.68
C GLY A 124 3.99 4.33 3.90
N SER A 125 4.73 4.86 4.88
CA SER A 125 4.83 4.28 6.22
C SER A 125 3.56 4.56 7.03
N MET A 126 3.38 3.84 8.16
CA MET A 126 2.27 4.13 9.07
C MET A 126 2.30 5.57 9.61
N TYR A 127 3.48 6.13 9.81
CA TYR A 127 3.66 7.52 10.27
C TYR A 127 3.28 8.53 9.18
N GLN A 128 3.67 8.24 7.94
CA GLN A 128 3.27 9.05 6.78
C GLN A 128 1.77 8.95 6.52
N ALA A 129 1.17 7.78 6.67
CA ALA A 129 -0.27 7.57 6.56
C ALA A 129 -1.05 8.37 7.62
N GLU A 130 -0.58 8.37 8.86
CA GLU A 130 -1.19 9.14 9.96
C GLU A 130 -1.08 10.65 9.69
N SER A 131 0.11 11.14 9.30
CA SER A 131 0.31 12.54 8.94
C SER A 131 -0.59 12.97 7.79
N LEU A 132 -0.70 12.14 6.74
CA LEU A 132 -1.56 12.40 5.60
C LEU A 132 -3.03 12.54 5.99
N GLN A 133 -3.52 11.67 6.86
CA GLN A 133 -4.88 11.74 7.37
C GLN A 133 -5.13 13.03 8.17
N HIS A 134 -4.20 13.41 9.04
CA HIS A 134 -4.32 14.64 9.82
C HIS A 134 -4.33 15.90 8.94
N GLU A 135 -3.45 16.01 7.98
CA GLU A 135 -3.36 17.16 7.07
C GLU A 135 -4.63 17.33 6.22
N VAL A 136 -5.15 16.23 5.71
CA VAL A 136 -6.32 16.24 4.81
C VAL A 136 -7.63 16.56 5.57
N PHE A 137 -7.76 16.14 6.83
CA PHE A 137 -8.95 16.44 7.65
C PHE A 137 -9.05 17.89 8.11
N LEU A 138 -7.95 18.63 8.15
CA LEU A 138 -7.97 20.05 8.49
C LEU A 138 -8.60 20.94 7.40
N ILE A 139 -8.75 20.43 6.19
CA ILE A 139 -9.39 21.13 5.08
C ILE A 139 -10.87 20.78 5.06
N ASP A 140 -11.68 21.50 5.81
CA ASP A 140 -13.15 21.38 5.84
C ASP A 140 -13.74 21.89 4.50
N ARG A 141 -13.80 21.01 3.50
CA ARG A 141 -14.39 21.33 2.19
C ARG A 141 -15.75 20.68 2.05
N VAL A 142 -16.75 21.49 1.71
CA VAL A 142 -18.08 21.01 1.33
C VAL A 142 -17.97 20.18 0.06
N LYS A 143 -18.09 18.88 0.20
CA LYS A 143 -18.05 17.96 -0.93
C LYS A 143 -19.44 17.71 -1.51
N SER A 144 -19.49 17.57 -2.83
CA SER A 144 -20.71 17.19 -3.55
C SER A 144 -21.19 15.82 -3.11
N THR A 145 -22.49 15.71 -2.81
CA THR A 145 -23.14 14.44 -2.43
C THR A 145 -23.57 13.59 -3.63
N GLN A 146 -23.23 14.01 -4.85
CA GLN A 146 -23.67 13.30 -6.06
C GLN A 146 -22.93 11.97 -6.27
N LYS A 147 -23.47 10.91 -5.69
CA LYS A 147 -22.99 9.53 -5.88
C LYS A 147 -23.06 9.03 -7.34
N GLY A 148 -23.85 9.69 -8.20
CA GLY A 148 -24.05 9.30 -9.61
C GLY A 148 -22.89 9.66 -10.54
N THR A 149 -22.07 10.66 -10.19
CA THR A 149 -21.08 11.23 -11.11
C THR A 149 -19.96 10.25 -11.48
N LEU A 150 -19.49 9.44 -10.54
CA LEU A 150 -18.47 8.42 -10.81
C LEU A 150 -18.98 7.34 -11.77
N ASN A 151 -20.23 6.93 -11.64
CA ASN A 151 -20.86 5.96 -12.56
C ASN A 151 -21.01 6.56 -13.97
N ILE A 152 -21.32 7.84 -14.08
CA ILE A 152 -21.39 8.55 -15.36
C ILE A 152 -19.99 8.60 -16.00
N ILE A 153 -18.95 8.97 -15.26
CA ILE A 153 -17.56 9.02 -15.76
C ILE A 153 -17.10 7.63 -16.20
N SER A 154 -17.35 6.59 -15.42
CA SER A 154 -16.98 5.21 -15.79
C SER A 154 -17.72 4.75 -17.05
N THR A 155 -18.99 5.11 -17.21
CA THR A 155 -19.79 4.81 -18.41
C THR A 155 -19.27 5.55 -19.63
N ILE A 156 -18.88 6.83 -19.49
CA ILE A 156 -18.27 7.62 -20.57
C ILE A 156 -16.93 7.02 -20.99
N ASN A 157 -16.07 6.69 -20.04
CA ASN A 157 -14.79 6.08 -20.32
C ASN A 157 -14.91 4.72 -21.00
N ALA A 158 -15.87 3.88 -20.57
CA ALA A 158 -16.17 2.61 -21.21
C ALA A 158 -16.73 2.78 -22.64
N ALA A 159 -17.53 3.82 -22.88
CA ALA A 159 -18.03 4.15 -24.21
C ALA A 159 -16.91 4.66 -25.13
N MET A 160 -15.98 5.47 -24.61
CA MET A 160 -14.83 5.95 -25.35
C MET A 160 -13.86 4.83 -25.70
N ALA A 161 -13.59 3.89 -24.78
CA ALA A 161 -12.77 2.71 -25.05
C ALA A 161 -13.33 1.84 -26.18
N LYS A 162 -14.66 1.59 -26.17
CA LYS A 162 -15.36 0.86 -27.24
C LYS A 162 -15.30 1.56 -28.61
N LYS A 163 -15.15 2.89 -28.62
CA LYS A 163 -15.04 3.67 -29.87
C LYS A 163 -13.62 3.61 -30.45
N GLN A 164 -12.60 3.35 -29.65
CA GLN A 164 -11.24 3.14 -30.11
C GLN A 164 -11.00 1.77 -30.74
N ASP A 165 -11.83 0.76 -30.41
CA ASP A 165 -11.76 -0.60 -30.99
C ASP A 165 -12.40 -0.73 -32.38
N GLY A 166 -12.58 0.39 -33.10
CA GLY A 166 -12.72 0.41 -34.57
C GLY A 166 -13.91 -0.36 -35.16
N SER A 167 -15.10 -0.26 -34.59
CA SER A 167 -16.32 -0.58 -35.35
C SER A 167 -16.97 0.69 -35.88
N PRO A 168 -17.02 0.92 -37.20
CA PRO A 168 -17.80 2.04 -37.75
C PRO A 168 -19.27 1.76 -37.46
N MET A 169 -19.82 2.45 -36.48
CA MET A 169 -21.26 2.45 -36.27
C MET A 169 -21.93 3.11 -37.48
N ASN A 170 -22.66 2.32 -38.25
CA ASN A 170 -23.49 2.70 -39.36
C ASN A 170 -24.44 3.87 -38.98
N LEU A 171 -23.98 5.07 -39.16
CA LEU A 171 -24.80 6.30 -39.21
C LEU A 171 -25.28 6.52 -40.64
N ARG A 172 -26.02 5.58 -41.20
CA ARG A 172 -26.83 5.77 -42.40
C ARG A 172 -28.12 5.00 -42.27
N ARG A 173 -29.16 5.65 -41.74
CA ARG A 173 -30.58 5.51 -42.11
C ARG A 173 -31.48 6.16 -41.05
N SER A 174 -31.72 7.42 -41.16
CA SER A 174 -33.00 8.02 -40.82
C SER A 174 -33.08 9.52 -41.12
N VAL A 175 -32.68 9.91 -42.32
CA VAL A 175 -33.10 11.22 -42.88
C VAL A 175 -33.40 11.00 -44.34
N LEU A 176 -34.52 10.42 -44.64
CA LEU A 176 -35.26 10.52 -45.89
C LEU A 176 -36.54 9.71 -45.73
N ASN A 177 -37.56 10.32 -45.12
CA ASN A 177 -38.96 10.12 -45.38
C ASN A 177 -39.78 11.12 -44.56
N THR A 178 -39.90 12.29 -45.05
CA THR A 178 -41.16 13.07 -45.11
C THR A 178 -40.99 14.11 -46.19
#